data_2522413d71600e12316abbc2a402284b
#
_entry.id   2522413d71600e12316abbc2a402284b
#
_cell.length_a   1.000
_cell.length_b   1.000
_cell.length_c   1.000
_cell.angle_alpha   90.00
_cell.angle_beta   90.00
_cell.angle_gamma   90.00
#
_symmetry.space_group_name_H-M   'P 1'
#
loop_
_entity.id
_entity.type
_entity.pdbx_description
1 polymer ?
#
loop_
_entity_poly.entity_id
_entity_poly.type
_entity_poly.pdbx_seq_one_letter_code
_entity_poly.pdbx_strand_id
1 'polypeptide(L)'
;NQAYVMIEVNDIGEQVATAMQYDLEYDNLVMASMRGRAGQILGAGFSGGKAQLGVRTTKAVKTLGCSNLKQMVETDKLVINDYELIDELSTFVQHGQSYQAEEGHTDDLAMCCVLFAWMTNQQYFKELTDIDLREKMFLEHQNQLEQDMAPFGFFTDGLEDSNVGEMVDEYGTRWSPIVRNYDTNW
;
A
#
# COMPACT_ATOMS: atom_id res chain seq x y z
N ASN A 1 7.20 -7.79 7.14
CA ASN A 1 6.10 -6.88 6.89
C ASN A 1 6.69 -5.55 6.40
N GLN A 2 6.37 -5.15 5.16
CA GLN A 2 6.90 -3.93 4.53
C GLN A 2 5.88 -2.78 4.66
N ALA A 3 5.35 -2.55 5.84
CA ALA A 3 4.37 -1.50 6.08
C ALA A 3 5.00 -0.11 5.90
N TYR A 4 4.24 0.84 5.34
CA TYR A 4 4.62 2.24 5.37
C TYR A 4 4.51 2.78 6.80
N VAL A 5 5.60 3.35 7.29
CA VAL A 5 5.67 3.91 8.65
C VAL A 5 5.82 5.42 8.57
N MET A 6 4.87 6.13 9.16
CA MET A 6 4.93 7.57 9.33
C MET A 6 5.27 7.90 10.78
N ILE A 7 6.33 8.66 10.98
CA ILE A 7 6.80 9.06 12.31
C ILE A 7 6.57 10.56 12.48
N GLU A 8 5.98 10.94 13.62
CA GLU A 8 5.96 12.33 14.03
C GLU A 8 7.36 12.72 14.50
N VAL A 9 7.97 13.73 13.86
CA VAL A 9 9.36 14.14 14.14
C VAL A 9 9.46 15.38 14.99
N ASN A 10 8.47 15.62 15.82
CA ASN A 10 8.59 16.57 16.91
C ASN A 10 9.44 15.91 18.02
N ASP A 11 10.26 16.67 18.68
CA ASP A 11 11.09 16.24 19.81
C ASP A 11 11.90 14.95 19.54
N ILE A 12 11.61 13.87 20.24
CA ILE A 12 12.35 12.61 20.17
C ILE A 12 12.11 11.82 18.88
N GLY A 13 11.03 12.07 18.17
CA GLY A 13 10.64 11.32 16.98
C GLY A 13 11.66 11.41 15.84
N GLU A 14 12.44 12.49 15.74
CA GLU A 14 13.50 12.61 14.75
C GLU A 14 14.62 11.58 14.99
N GLN A 15 14.94 11.29 16.26
CA GLN A 15 15.92 10.26 16.61
C GLN A 15 15.41 8.86 16.27
N VAL A 16 14.13 8.58 16.53
CA VAL A 16 13.49 7.31 16.17
C VAL A 16 13.48 7.12 14.67
N ALA A 17 13.09 8.14 13.89
CA ALA A 17 13.10 8.07 12.43
C ALA A 17 14.51 7.83 11.86
N THR A 18 15.50 8.48 12.45
CA THR A 18 16.92 8.32 12.06
C THR A 18 17.41 6.90 12.36
N ALA A 19 17.14 6.39 13.56
CA ALA A 19 17.52 5.03 13.93
C ALA A 19 16.83 3.98 13.04
N MET A 20 15.55 4.14 12.70
CA MET A 20 14.87 3.24 11.79
C MET A 20 15.47 3.25 10.39
N GLN A 21 15.83 4.41 9.87
CA GLN A 21 16.39 4.53 8.52
C GLN A 21 17.83 4.00 8.44
N TYR A 22 18.69 4.37 9.39
CA TYR A 22 20.12 4.12 9.28
C TYR A 22 20.60 2.91 10.08
N ASP A 23 20.01 2.64 11.24
CA ASP A 23 20.45 1.51 12.09
C ASP A 23 19.69 0.23 11.73
N LEU A 24 18.39 0.35 11.37
CA LEU A 24 17.55 -0.78 10.99
C LEU A 24 17.38 -0.94 9.48
N GLU A 25 17.92 -0.02 8.67
CA GLU A 25 17.83 -0.01 7.21
C GLU A 25 16.38 -0.20 6.69
N TYR A 26 15.42 0.47 7.37
CA TYR A 26 14.01 0.35 7.03
C TYR A 26 13.64 1.34 5.92
N ASP A 27 13.37 0.84 4.71
CA ASP A 27 13.20 1.66 3.50
C ASP A 27 11.81 2.31 3.39
N ASN A 28 10.79 1.74 4.05
CA ASN A 28 9.40 2.19 3.89
C ASN A 28 9.00 3.29 4.92
N LEU A 29 9.89 4.24 5.13
CA LEU A 29 9.60 5.43 5.94
C LEU A 29 9.00 6.54 5.08
N VAL A 30 7.92 7.12 5.59
CA VAL A 30 7.29 8.29 4.97
C VAL A 30 8.21 9.50 5.11
N MET A 31 8.53 10.13 3.99
CA MET A 31 9.32 11.36 3.94
C MET A 31 8.43 12.56 3.65
N ALA A 32 8.72 13.68 4.29
CA ALA A 32 8.07 14.95 4.02
C ALA A 32 9.09 15.98 3.52
N SER A 33 8.63 16.89 2.68
CA SER A 33 9.40 18.05 2.25
C SER A 33 8.65 19.34 2.54
N MET A 34 9.37 20.42 2.85
CA MET A 34 8.79 21.75 3.04
C MET A 34 8.71 22.47 1.69
N ARG A 35 7.51 22.82 1.27
CA ARG A 35 7.27 23.50 -0.02
C ARG A 35 6.65 24.87 0.18
N GLY A 36 7.47 25.82 0.59
CA GLY A 36 7.09 27.22 0.72
C GLY A 36 5.77 27.43 1.48
N ARG A 37 4.82 28.14 0.87
CA ARG A 37 3.50 28.41 1.48
C ARG A 37 2.57 27.20 1.57
N ALA A 38 2.83 26.15 0.81
CA ALA A 38 2.01 24.92 0.86
C ALA A 38 2.26 24.07 2.11
N GLY A 39 3.29 24.42 2.90
CA GLY A 39 3.65 23.67 4.11
C GLY A 39 4.34 22.36 3.81
N GLN A 40 4.08 21.34 4.63
CA GLN A 40 4.64 20.01 4.45
C GLN A 40 3.84 19.24 3.40
N ILE A 41 4.57 18.56 2.53
CA ILE A 41 4.04 17.70 1.47
C ILE A 41 4.76 16.37 1.58
N LEU A 42 4.05 15.26 1.45
CA LEU A 42 4.64 13.93 1.35
C LEU A 42 5.27 13.72 -0.02
N GLY A 43 6.38 13.01 -0.05
CA GLY A 43 7.07 12.62 -1.27
C GLY A 43 8.57 12.66 -1.13
N ALA A 44 9.24 11.73 -1.80
CA ALA A 44 10.68 11.69 -1.86
C ALA A 44 11.22 12.91 -2.62
N GLY A 45 12.16 13.59 -2.03
CA GLY A 45 12.82 14.85 -2.34
C GLY A 45 13.32 15.16 -3.75
N PHE A 46 12.69 14.66 -4.80
CA PHE A 46 13.05 15.00 -6.18
C PHE A 46 12.72 16.46 -6.59
N SER A 47 12.04 17.20 -5.74
CA SER A 47 11.56 18.55 -6.05
C SER A 47 12.37 19.68 -5.38
N GLY A 48 13.65 19.49 -5.12
CA GLY A 48 14.59 20.55 -4.70
C GLY A 48 14.45 21.04 -3.25
N GLY A 49 13.57 20.48 -2.44
CA GLY A 49 13.46 20.71 -1.00
C GLY A 49 14.26 19.71 -0.19
N LYS A 50 14.73 20.10 1.01
CA LYS A 50 15.29 19.12 1.95
C LYS A 50 14.20 18.13 2.37
N ALA A 51 14.34 16.88 1.96
CA ALA A 51 13.49 15.80 2.47
C ALA A 51 13.84 15.56 3.95
N GLN A 52 12.80 15.42 4.78
CA GLN A 52 12.88 15.08 6.18
C GLN A 52 12.22 13.73 6.39
N LEU A 53 12.85 12.86 7.16
CA LEU A 53 12.24 11.61 7.61
C LEU A 53 11.06 11.94 8.51
N GLY A 54 9.89 11.36 8.20
CA GLY A 54 8.69 11.60 8.98
C GLY A 54 8.02 12.96 8.75
N VAL A 55 7.05 13.28 9.58
CA VAL A 55 6.20 14.46 9.48
C VAL A 55 6.26 15.28 10.77
N ARG A 56 6.43 16.59 10.62
CA ARG A 56 6.34 17.51 11.76
C ARG A 56 4.90 17.95 11.96
N THR A 57 4.35 17.75 13.13
CA THR A 57 3.01 18.22 13.49
C THR A 57 3.01 19.72 13.66
N THR A 58 2.79 20.43 12.55
CA THR A 58 2.56 21.86 12.54
C THR A 58 1.08 22.16 12.77
N LYS A 59 0.76 23.39 13.14
CA LYS A 59 -0.63 23.84 13.26
C LYS A 59 -1.45 23.56 11.98
N ALA A 60 -0.87 23.75 10.81
CA ALA A 60 -1.54 23.50 9.53
C ALA A 60 -1.81 22.00 9.33
N VAL A 61 -0.83 21.12 9.62
CA VAL A 61 -0.98 19.66 9.55
C VAL A 61 -2.09 19.22 10.50
N LYS A 62 -2.06 19.66 11.75
CA LYS A 62 -3.05 19.32 12.77
C LYS A 62 -4.46 19.77 12.37
N THR A 63 -4.64 21.01 11.95
CA THR A 63 -5.95 21.53 11.54
C THR A 63 -6.53 20.79 10.33
N LEU A 64 -5.71 20.58 9.29
CA LEU A 64 -6.14 19.83 8.10
C LEU A 64 -6.44 18.36 8.44
N GLY A 65 -5.59 17.74 9.25
CA GLY A 65 -5.79 16.35 9.69
C GLY A 65 -7.08 16.19 10.49
N CYS A 66 -7.37 17.07 11.44
CA CYS A 66 -8.63 17.04 12.21
C CYS A 66 -9.86 17.23 11.30
N SER A 67 -9.79 18.16 10.35
CA SER A 67 -10.90 18.37 9.39
C SER A 67 -11.14 17.15 8.52
N ASN A 68 -10.06 16.52 8.03
CA ASN A 68 -10.15 15.31 7.21
C ASN A 68 -10.63 14.11 8.02
N LEU A 69 -10.14 13.94 9.25
CA LEU A 69 -10.57 12.86 10.15
C LEU A 69 -12.08 12.94 10.41
N LYS A 70 -12.56 14.15 10.76
CA LYS A 70 -13.99 14.41 10.91
C LYS A 70 -14.77 14.00 9.66
N GLN A 71 -14.35 14.45 8.50
CA GLN A 71 -15.00 14.12 7.24
C GLN A 71 -15.00 12.61 6.96
N MET A 72 -13.89 11.90 7.23
CA MET A 72 -13.79 10.46 7.03
C MET A 72 -14.75 9.68 7.92
N VAL A 73 -14.92 10.09 9.19
CA VAL A 73 -15.87 9.50 10.13
C VAL A 73 -17.31 9.81 9.71
N GLU A 74 -17.64 11.07 9.40
CA GLU A 74 -18.99 11.49 9.00
C GLU A 74 -19.47 10.87 7.66
N THR A 75 -18.53 10.47 6.80
CA THR A 75 -18.85 9.85 5.50
C THR A 75 -18.66 8.33 5.48
N ASP A 76 -18.55 7.71 6.66
CA ASP A 76 -18.37 6.25 6.84
C ASP A 76 -17.15 5.67 6.09
N LYS A 77 -16.13 6.49 5.81
CA LYS A 77 -14.89 6.05 5.18
C LYS A 77 -13.87 5.50 6.15
N LEU A 78 -14.05 5.76 7.43
CA LEU A 78 -13.22 5.27 8.51
C LEU A 78 -14.12 4.71 9.61
N VAL A 79 -13.96 3.41 9.87
CA VAL A 79 -14.63 2.72 10.97
C VAL A 79 -13.64 2.54 12.11
N ILE A 80 -13.99 3.02 13.29
CA ILE A 80 -13.18 2.93 14.50
C ILE A 80 -13.80 1.91 15.42
N ASN A 81 -13.08 0.83 15.73
CA ASN A 81 -13.54 -0.26 16.59
C ASN A 81 -12.79 -0.33 17.92
N ASP A 82 -11.77 0.51 18.10
CA ASP A 82 -10.94 0.54 19.30
C ASP A 82 -11.53 1.48 20.34
N TYR A 83 -11.76 0.97 21.57
CA TYR A 83 -12.39 1.72 22.64
C TYR A 83 -11.49 2.81 23.21
N GLU A 84 -10.18 2.57 23.31
CA GLU A 84 -9.23 3.56 23.84
C GLU A 84 -9.14 4.76 22.90
N LEU A 85 -9.10 4.51 21.59
CA LEU A 85 -9.13 5.56 20.60
C LEU A 85 -10.46 6.35 20.62
N ILE A 86 -11.60 5.67 20.80
CA ILE A 86 -12.91 6.34 20.92
C ILE A 86 -12.93 7.23 22.16
N ASP A 87 -12.38 6.78 23.28
CA ASP A 87 -12.28 7.56 24.53
C ASP A 87 -11.41 8.81 24.33
N GLU A 88 -10.23 8.67 23.72
CA GLU A 88 -9.37 9.82 23.39
C GLU A 88 -10.06 10.79 22.43
N LEU A 89 -10.73 10.30 21.39
CA LEU A 89 -11.46 11.16 20.45
C LEU A 89 -12.64 11.89 21.12
N SER A 90 -13.28 11.29 22.14
CA SER A 90 -14.38 11.91 22.87
C SER A 90 -13.93 13.10 23.72
N THR A 91 -12.67 13.06 24.19
CA THR A 91 -12.04 14.13 25.00
C THR A 91 -11.15 15.07 24.18
N PHE A 92 -11.07 14.84 22.85
CA PHE A 92 -10.26 15.63 21.94
C PHE A 92 -11.01 16.88 21.47
N VAL A 93 -10.71 18.01 22.06
CA VAL A 93 -11.47 19.26 21.91
C VAL A 93 -10.67 20.35 21.23
N GLN A 94 -11.38 21.32 20.66
CA GLN A 94 -10.76 22.49 20.12
C GLN A 94 -10.33 23.43 21.27
N HIS A 95 -9.05 23.76 21.32
CA HIS A 95 -8.49 24.73 22.25
C HIS A 95 -7.85 25.89 21.48
N GLY A 96 -8.52 27.02 21.47
CA GLY A 96 -8.11 28.20 20.69
C GLY A 96 -8.13 27.94 19.18
N GLN A 97 -6.96 27.93 18.56
CA GLN A 97 -6.79 27.63 17.13
C GLN A 97 -6.16 26.24 16.89
N SER A 98 -6.15 25.39 17.86
CA SER A 98 -5.59 24.04 17.80
C SER A 98 -6.58 23.05 18.42
N TYR A 99 -6.19 21.78 18.47
CA TYR A 99 -6.94 20.68 19.08
C TYR A 99 -6.03 19.97 20.08
N GLN A 100 -6.57 19.52 21.19
CA GLN A 100 -5.84 18.75 22.19
C GLN A 100 -6.83 18.00 23.07
N ALA A 101 -6.34 17.01 23.84
CA ALA A 101 -7.15 16.39 24.86
C ALA A 101 -7.54 17.39 25.97
N GLU A 102 -8.66 17.15 26.63
CA GLU A 102 -9.05 17.84 27.84
C GLU A 102 -8.04 17.57 28.97
N GLU A 103 -8.04 18.44 29.99
CA GLU A 103 -7.10 18.33 31.07
C GLU A 103 -7.24 16.98 31.80
N GLY A 104 -6.14 16.25 31.92
CA GLY A 104 -6.09 14.92 32.55
C GLY A 104 -6.31 13.75 31.57
N HIS A 105 -6.48 14.02 30.29
CA HIS A 105 -6.59 13.02 29.22
C HIS A 105 -5.38 13.06 28.28
N THR A 106 -5.21 11.99 27.49
CA THR A 106 -4.18 11.87 26.45
C THR A 106 -4.78 12.00 25.06
N ASP A 107 -3.97 12.36 24.07
CA ASP A 107 -4.38 12.47 22.65
C ASP A 107 -3.45 11.72 21.71
N ASP A 108 -2.70 10.74 22.20
CA ASP A 108 -1.66 10.05 21.42
C ASP A 108 -2.25 9.25 20.25
N LEU A 109 -3.29 8.44 20.51
CA LEU A 109 -3.98 7.67 19.49
C LEU A 109 -4.80 8.58 18.56
N ALA A 110 -5.47 9.57 19.12
CA ALA A 110 -6.21 10.57 18.37
C ALA A 110 -5.27 11.31 17.42
N MET A 111 -4.08 11.68 17.83
CA MET A 111 -3.06 12.32 16.99
C MET A 111 -2.53 11.40 15.90
N CYS A 112 -2.37 10.10 16.15
CA CYS A 112 -2.05 9.12 15.09
C CYS A 112 -3.12 9.12 14.01
N CYS A 113 -4.40 9.13 14.39
CA CYS A 113 -5.51 9.21 13.43
C CYS A 113 -5.56 10.54 12.68
N VAL A 114 -5.27 11.65 13.34
CA VAL A 114 -5.17 12.98 12.71
C VAL A 114 -4.07 13.01 11.64
N LEU A 115 -2.89 12.46 11.94
CA LEU A 115 -1.78 12.37 11.02
C LEU A 115 -2.09 11.43 9.86
N PHE A 116 -2.73 10.28 10.12
CA PHE A 116 -3.22 9.38 9.09
C PHE A 116 -4.22 10.09 8.15
N ALA A 117 -5.23 10.76 8.69
CA ALA A 117 -6.20 11.49 7.89
C ALA A 117 -5.58 12.64 7.08
N TRP A 118 -4.54 13.29 7.60
CA TRP A 118 -3.77 14.27 6.85
C TRP A 118 -3.00 13.60 5.69
N MET A 119 -2.38 12.44 5.93
CA MET A 119 -1.61 11.67 4.96
C MET A 119 -2.49 11.21 3.79
N THR A 120 -3.68 10.68 4.05
CA THR A 120 -4.59 10.16 3.01
C THR A 120 -5.01 11.21 1.99
N ASN A 121 -4.93 12.48 2.35
CA ASN A 121 -5.27 13.60 1.46
C ASN A 121 -4.09 14.08 0.60
N GLN A 122 -2.88 13.57 0.87
CA GLN A 122 -1.69 13.93 0.10
C GLN A 122 -1.68 13.22 -1.26
N GLN A 123 -1.27 13.96 -2.29
CA GLN A 123 -1.21 13.44 -3.66
C GLN A 123 -0.31 12.20 -3.76
N TYR A 124 0.84 12.24 -3.10
CA TYR A 124 1.78 11.12 -3.07
C TYR A 124 1.15 9.83 -2.52
N PHE A 125 0.38 9.93 -1.44
CA PHE A 125 -0.31 8.77 -0.87
C PHE A 125 -1.37 8.20 -1.81
N LYS A 126 -2.12 9.08 -2.49
CA LYS A 126 -3.13 8.68 -3.48
C LYS A 126 -2.49 7.93 -4.65
N GLU A 127 -1.39 8.46 -5.17
CA GLU A 127 -0.65 7.83 -6.26
C GLU A 127 -0.08 6.46 -5.84
N LEU A 128 0.46 6.36 -4.62
CA LEU A 128 0.99 5.11 -4.08
C LEU A 128 -0.10 4.03 -3.95
N THR A 129 -1.24 4.38 -3.35
CA THR A 129 -2.38 3.45 -3.22
C THR A 129 -2.99 3.05 -4.55
N ASP A 130 -3.02 3.95 -5.53
CA ASP A 130 -3.49 3.63 -6.88
C ASP A 130 -2.55 2.65 -7.60
N ILE A 131 -1.25 2.75 -7.39
CA ILE A 131 -0.26 1.80 -7.93
C ILE A 131 -0.46 0.43 -7.29
N ASP A 132 -0.52 0.36 -5.98
CA ASP A 132 -0.73 -0.89 -5.23
C ASP A 132 -2.05 -1.58 -5.61
N LEU A 133 -3.11 -0.79 -5.81
CA LEU A 133 -4.41 -1.33 -6.24
C LEU A 133 -4.33 -1.92 -7.65
N ARG A 134 -3.68 -1.23 -8.59
CA ARG A 134 -3.49 -1.73 -9.95
C ARG A 134 -2.66 -2.99 -10.00
N GLU A 135 -1.60 -3.06 -9.19
CA GLU A 135 -0.76 -4.25 -9.08
C GLU A 135 -1.53 -5.44 -8.53
N LYS A 136 -2.33 -5.25 -7.47
CA LYS A 136 -3.21 -6.28 -6.94
C LYS A 136 -4.23 -6.75 -7.98
N MET A 137 -4.89 -5.84 -8.66
CA MET A 137 -5.84 -6.19 -9.72
C MET A 137 -5.18 -6.95 -10.86
N PHE A 138 -3.96 -6.57 -11.22
CA PHE A 138 -3.19 -7.28 -12.25
C PHE A 138 -2.85 -8.71 -11.82
N LEU A 139 -2.36 -8.90 -10.58
CA LEU A 139 -2.06 -10.21 -10.01
C LEU A 139 -3.31 -11.09 -9.87
N GLU A 140 -4.42 -10.54 -9.42
CA GLU A 140 -5.70 -11.25 -9.34
C GLU A 140 -6.18 -11.68 -10.72
N HIS A 141 -6.07 -10.81 -11.71
CA HIS A 141 -6.43 -11.14 -13.09
C HIS A 141 -5.52 -12.23 -13.67
N GLN A 142 -4.22 -12.17 -13.40
CA GLN A 142 -3.26 -13.19 -13.82
C GLN A 142 -3.57 -14.54 -13.17
N ASN A 143 -3.86 -14.56 -11.86
CA ASN A 143 -4.26 -15.79 -11.15
C ASN A 143 -5.58 -16.37 -11.69
N GLN A 144 -6.54 -15.53 -12.05
CA GLN A 144 -7.78 -15.98 -12.69
C GLN A 144 -7.49 -16.59 -14.07
N LEU A 145 -6.67 -15.94 -14.89
CA LEU A 145 -6.27 -16.51 -16.18
C LEU A 145 -5.55 -17.83 -16.05
N GLU A 146 -4.67 -17.98 -15.05
CA GLU A 146 -3.99 -19.26 -14.77
C GLU A 146 -4.97 -20.33 -14.30
N GLN A 147 -6.00 -19.98 -13.53
CA GLN A 147 -7.05 -20.91 -13.11
C GLN A 147 -7.96 -21.31 -14.29
N ASP A 148 -8.33 -20.35 -15.13
CA ASP A 148 -9.14 -20.60 -16.34
C ASP A 148 -8.34 -21.34 -17.41
N MET A 149 -7.02 -21.18 -17.46
CA MET A 149 -6.09 -21.94 -18.27
C MET A 149 -5.60 -23.21 -17.59
N ALA A 150 -6.24 -23.64 -16.47
CA ALA A 150 -5.96 -24.92 -15.86
C ALA A 150 -5.99 -25.98 -16.99
N PRO A 151 -4.92 -26.72 -17.20
CA PRO A 151 -4.79 -27.55 -18.39
C PRO A 151 -6.00 -28.46 -18.46
N PHE A 152 -6.72 -28.41 -19.57
CA PHE A 152 -7.57 -29.53 -19.95
C PHE A 152 -6.64 -30.73 -19.85
N GLY A 153 -6.76 -31.47 -18.74
CA GLY A 153 -5.90 -32.58 -18.49
C GLY A 153 -6.03 -33.51 -19.69
N PHE A 154 -4.98 -33.63 -20.44
CA PHE A 154 -4.82 -34.79 -21.28
C PHE A 154 -4.73 -35.95 -20.30
N PHE A 155 -5.88 -36.55 -19.98
CA PHE A 155 -5.91 -37.85 -19.34
C PHE A 155 -5.34 -38.83 -20.38
N THR A 156 -4.04 -38.98 -20.37
CA THR A 156 -3.45 -40.20 -20.91
C THR A 156 -3.79 -41.28 -19.91
N ASP A 157 -4.68 -42.16 -20.30
CA ASP A 157 -5.09 -43.33 -19.49
C ASP A 157 -3.99 -44.40 -19.31
N GLY A 158 -2.71 -44.00 -19.50
CA GLY A 158 -1.55 -44.84 -19.25
C GLY A 158 -1.44 -46.04 -20.20
N LEU A 159 -2.24 -46.10 -21.26
CA LEU A 159 -2.06 -47.06 -22.32
C LEU A 159 -1.06 -46.47 -23.31
N GLU A 160 0.18 -46.98 -23.29
CA GLU A 160 1.16 -46.78 -24.34
C GLU A 160 0.64 -47.39 -25.64
N ASP A 161 -0.21 -46.66 -26.36
CA ASP A 161 -0.47 -47.03 -27.75
C ASP A 161 0.72 -46.57 -28.59
N SER A 162 1.55 -47.52 -28.94
CA SER A 162 2.67 -47.43 -29.88
C SER A 162 2.22 -47.23 -31.30
N ASN A 163 1.00 -46.74 -31.53
CA ASN A 163 0.47 -46.35 -32.81
C ASN A 163 0.08 -44.87 -32.78
N VAL A 164 1.05 -44.00 -33.01
CA VAL A 164 0.78 -42.61 -33.33
C VAL A 164 0.14 -42.57 -34.72
N GLY A 165 -1.17 -42.81 -34.76
CA GLY A 165 -1.96 -42.81 -35.95
C GLY A 165 -2.01 -41.42 -36.58
N GLU A 166 -1.94 -41.38 -37.92
CA GLU A 166 -2.25 -40.17 -38.67
C GLU A 166 -3.67 -39.69 -38.30
N MET A 167 -3.80 -38.44 -37.91
CA MET A 167 -5.11 -37.80 -37.72
C MET A 167 -5.57 -37.24 -39.04
N VAL A 168 -6.78 -37.56 -39.45
CA VAL A 168 -7.41 -36.98 -40.65
C VAL A 168 -8.50 -36.03 -40.14
N ASP A 169 -8.44 -34.77 -40.54
CA ASP A 169 -9.50 -33.79 -40.23
C ASP A 169 -10.75 -33.99 -41.12
N GLU A 170 -11.80 -33.27 -40.80
CA GLU A 170 -13.08 -33.33 -41.52
C GLU A 170 -12.98 -32.88 -43.01
N TYR A 171 -11.87 -32.25 -43.38
CA TYR A 171 -11.54 -31.85 -44.74
C TYR A 171 -10.62 -32.83 -45.50
N GLY A 172 -10.29 -33.97 -44.83
CA GLY A 172 -9.44 -35.01 -45.42
C GLY A 172 -7.94 -34.73 -45.32
N THR A 173 -7.51 -33.72 -44.59
CA THR A 173 -6.08 -33.42 -44.40
C THR A 173 -5.47 -34.35 -43.36
N ARG A 174 -4.36 -34.97 -43.67
CA ARG A 174 -3.64 -35.88 -42.80
C ARG A 174 -2.59 -35.14 -41.99
N TRP A 175 -2.65 -35.28 -40.68
CA TRP A 175 -1.71 -34.71 -39.72
C TRP A 175 -0.85 -35.82 -39.11
N SER A 176 0.48 -35.73 -39.29
CA SER A 176 1.42 -36.61 -38.63
C SER A 176 2.16 -35.88 -37.53
N PRO A 177 2.33 -36.44 -36.32
CA PRO A 177 3.11 -35.79 -35.26
C PRO A 177 4.58 -35.71 -35.69
N ILE A 178 5.17 -34.55 -35.47
CA ILE A 178 6.61 -34.33 -35.68
C ILE A 178 7.36 -34.97 -34.52
N VAL A 179 7.91 -36.17 -34.74
CA VAL A 179 8.85 -36.77 -33.79
C VAL A 179 10.19 -36.08 -33.92
N ARG A 180 10.52 -35.24 -32.98
CA ARG A 180 11.89 -34.70 -32.81
C ARG A 180 12.75 -35.75 -32.15
N ASN A 181 13.56 -36.49 -32.88
CA ASN A 181 14.63 -37.25 -32.31
C ASN A 181 15.70 -36.30 -31.76
N TYR A 182 15.78 -36.21 -30.46
CA TYR A 182 16.95 -35.62 -29.82
C TYR A 182 18.03 -36.70 -29.78
N ASP A 183 18.89 -36.73 -30.78
CA ASP A 183 20.14 -37.48 -30.68
C ASP A 183 21.01 -36.82 -29.60
N THR A 184 21.00 -37.41 -28.43
CA THR A 184 21.96 -37.12 -27.38
C THR A 184 23.27 -37.83 -27.69
N ASN A 185 24.13 -37.19 -28.47
CA ASN A 185 25.53 -37.49 -28.51
C ASN A 185 26.28 -36.21 -28.12
N TRP A 186 26.63 -36.12 -26.81
CA TRP A 186 27.90 -35.57 -26.32
C TRP A 186 28.21 -36.20 -24.96
#